data_df95db42fdec41a4081a4fa5c8faaa89
#
_entry.id   df95db42fdec41a4081a4fa5c8faaa89
#
_cell.length_a   1.000
_cell.length_b   1.000
_cell.length_c   1.000
_cell.angle_alpha   90.00
_cell.angle_beta   90.00
_cell.angle_gamma   90.00
#
_symmetry.space_group_name_H-M   'P 1'
#
loop_
_entity.id
_entity.type
_entity.pdbx_description
1 polymer ?
#
loop_
_entity_poly.entity_id
_entity_poly.type
_entity_poly.pdbx_seq_one_letter_code
_entity_poly.pdbx_strand_id
1 'polypeptide(L)'
;MSIRGLGEIAERVRRSTVLVQPGGRGCGSGVIWSDDGLIITNAHVARGPRAKISLWDGREFQAEVAARDSRHDLAALRISAVELSAATSRDSSDIRAGEIALAVGNPFGFLGALTTGIVHAVGPLRGLGSRNWVQSDVRLAPGNSGGPLADAQGRVIGINSMVAGSLALAIPSNDVRRFLQAQTDRNWLGVTLTPVRLPLASRQEIGLLVLGVDPSGPASLASLLPGDILLGSEKKSYRSTADLADALEENGGGLLRLVFLRGDYTRVRKVSVQLRARNRQGGAVAA
;
A
#
# COMPACT_ATOMS: atom_id res chain seq x y z
N MET A 1 -16.59 16.98 -28.02
CA MET A 1 -15.46 16.04 -27.95
C MET A 1 -15.73 14.93 -28.96
N SER A 2 -14.88 14.72 -29.97
CA SER A 2 -15.12 13.72 -31.00
C SER A 2 -14.99 12.30 -30.41
N ILE A 3 -15.85 11.37 -30.85
CA ILE A 3 -15.81 9.96 -30.43
C ILE A 3 -14.43 9.31 -30.70
N ARG A 4 -13.68 9.80 -31.70
CA ARG A 4 -12.29 9.37 -31.96
C ARG A 4 -11.36 9.67 -30.77
N GLY A 5 -11.54 10.80 -30.10
CA GLY A 5 -10.72 11.17 -28.93
C GLY A 5 -10.91 10.27 -27.71
N LEU A 6 -12.10 9.70 -27.51
CA LEU A 6 -12.34 8.81 -26.36
C LEU A 6 -11.64 7.44 -26.53
N GLY A 7 -11.60 6.92 -27.75
CA GLY A 7 -10.86 5.69 -28.05
C GLY A 7 -9.35 5.80 -27.81
N GLU A 8 -8.74 6.93 -28.18
CA GLU A 8 -7.32 7.19 -27.94
C GLU A 8 -7.01 7.32 -26.45
N ILE A 9 -7.91 7.96 -25.69
CA ILE A 9 -7.79 8.09 -24.25
C ILE A 9 -7.90 6.72 -23.58
N ALA A 10 -8.90 5.94 -23.98
CA ALA A 10 -9.09 4.57 -23.49
C ALA A 10 -7.86 3.69 -23.75
N GLU A 11 -7.27 3.79 -24.94
CA GLU A 11 -6.06 3.03 -25.31
C GLU A 11 -4.87 3.45 -24.42
N ARG A 12 -4.69 4.72 -24.14
CA ARG A 12 -3.64 5.20 -23.25
C ARG A 12 -3.81 4.66 -21.82
N VAL A 13 -5.02 4.69 -21.29
CA VAL A 13 -5.31 4.14 -19.95
C VAL A 13 -5.14 2.63 -19.94
N ARG A 14 -5.53 1.93 -21.02
CA ARG A 14 -5.34 0.49 -21.18
C ARG A 14 -3.86 0.11 -21.13
N ARG A 15 -2.97 0.87 -21.77
CA ARG A 15 -1.52 0.60 -21.76
C ARG A 15 -0.89 0.71 -20.37
N SER A 16 -1.46 1.50 -19.49
CA SER A 16 -1.02 1.59 -18.10
C SER A 16 -1.74 0.61 -17.17
N THR A 17 -2.71 -0.18 -17.69
CA THR A 17 -3.48 -1.15 -16.91
C THR A 17 -2.89 -2.55 -17.08
N VAL A 18 -2.72 -3.27 -15.98
CA VAL A 18 -2.17 -4.64 -15.97
C VAL A 18 -3.17 -5.62 -15.36
N LEU A 19 -3.09 -6.88 -15.80
CA LEU A 19 -3.76 -7.99 -15.13
C LEU A 19 -2.89 -8.44 -13.95
N VAL A 20 -3.49 -8.57 -12.77
CA VAL A 20 -2.84 -9.06 -11.55
C VAL A 20 -3.44 -10.41 -11.18
N GLN A 21 -2.59 -11.44 -11.16
CA GLN A 21 -2.95 -12.81 -10.79
C GLN A 21 -2.17 -13.20 -9.54
N PRO A 22 -2.79 -13.15 -8.34
CA PRO A 22 -2.16 -13.68 -7.13
C PRO A 22 -2.02 -15.21 -7.24
N GLY A 23 -1.07 -15.77 -6.53
CA GLY A 23 -0.87 -17.23 -6.50
C GLY A 23 -2.10 -17.95 -5.92
N GLY A 24 -3.11 -18.25 -6.75
CA GLY A 24 -4.36 -18.87 -6.35
C GLY A 24 -5.49 -18.58 -7.35
N ARG A 25 -6.75 -18.87 -6.95
CA ARG A 25 -7.92 -18.56 -7.80
C ARG A 25 -8.26 -17.07 -7.71
N GLY A 26 -8.58 -16.47 -8.85
CA GLY A 26 -9.03 -15.09 -9.01
C GLY A 26 -7.99 -14.23 -9.73
N CYS A 27 -8.45 -13.12 -10.24
CA CYS A 27 -7.64 -12.09 -10.89
C CYS A 27 -8.18 -10.72 -10.51
N GLY A 28 -7.35 -9.71 -10.69
CA GLY A 28 -7.71 -8.31 -10.56
C GLY A 28 -6.91 -7.49 -11.55
N SER A 29 -6.97 -6.21 -11.40
CA SER A 29 -6.24 -5.25 -12.22
C SER A 29 -5.21 -4.51 -11.38
N GLY A 30 -4.29 -3.82 -12.05
CA GLY A 30 -3.36 -2.89 -11.46
C GLY A 30 -3.07 -1.74 -12.40
N VAL A 31 -2.43 -0.72 -11.89
CA VAL A 31 -2.00 0.47 -12.62
C VAL A 31 -0.50 0.58 -12.56
N ILE A 32 0.17 0.65 -13.69
CA ILE A 32 1.59 1.04 -13.76
C ILE A 32 1.67 2.50 -13.32
N TRP A 33 2.18 2.71 -12.10
CA TRP A 33 2.21 4.02 -11.47
C TRP A 33 3.44 4.83 -11.82
N SER A 34 4.55 4.15 -12.07
CA SER A 34 5.80 4.74 -12.55
C SER A 34 6.54 3.80 -13.50
N ASP A 35 7.39 4.36 -14.33
CA ASP A 35 8.16 3.68 -15.38
C ASP A 35 9.27 2.76 -14.83
N ASP A 36 9.60 2.89 -13.53
CA ASP A 36 10.54 2.03 -12.81
C ASP A 36 9.94 0.69 -12.33
N GLY A 37 8.72 0.35 -12.79
CA GLY A 37 8.07 -0.93 -12.48
C GLY A 37 7.19 -0.93 -11.22
N LEU A 38 6.85 0.24 -10.67
CA LEU A 38 5.89 0.34 -9.58
C LEU A 38 4.45 0.18 -10.12
N ILE A 39 3.71 -0.77 -9.56
CA ILE A 39 2.30 -1.04 -9.88
C ILE A 39 1.48 -0.86 -8.62
N ILE A 40 0.34 -0.17 -8.73
CA ILE A 40 -0.65 -0.03 -7.67
C ILE A 40 -1.85 -0.94 -7.97
N THR A 41 -2.34 -1.61 -6.94
CA THR A 41 -3.55 -2.43 -6.97
C THR A 41 -4.24 -2.38 -5.60
N ASN A 42 -5.34 -3.13 -5.43
CA ASN A 42 -5.97 -3.29 -4.12
C ASN A 42 -5.27 -4.36 -3.26
N ALA A 43 -5.30 -4.18 -1.95
CA ALA A 43 -4.75 -5.15 -1.01
C ALA A 43 -5.48 -6.50 -1.06
N HIS A 44 -6.81 -6.49 -1.30
CA HIS A 44 -7.61 -7.70 -1.46
C HIS A 44 -7.33 -8.45 -2.77
N VAL A 45 -6.74 -7.78 -3.78
CA VAL A 45 -6.25 -8.42 -5.02
C VAL A 45 -4.89 -9.05 -4.77
N ALA A 46 -3.92 -8.33 -4.21
CA ALA A 46 -2.56 -8.79 -3.98
C ALA A 46 -2.40 -9.45 -2.59
N ARG A 47 -3.03 -10.59 -2.34
CA ARG A 47 -3.08 -11.22 -1.00
C ARG A 47 -1.78 -11.90 -0.57
N GLY A 48 -1.01 -12.46 -1.51
CA GLY A 48 0.25 -13.16 -1.26
C GLY A 48 1.48 -12.23 -1.31
N PRO A 49 2.68 -12.76 -1.10
CA PRO A 49 3.93 -12.00 -1.24
C PRO A 49 4.32 -11.75 -2.69
N ARG A 50 3.75 -12.48 -3.63
CA ARG A 50 4.02 -12.39 -5.08
C ARG A 50 2.73 -12.45 -5.88
N ALA A 51 2.79 -11.90 -7.11
CA ALA A 51 1.71 -12.00 -8.09
C ALA A 51 2.30 -12.07 -9.50
N LYS A 52 1.63 -12.78 -10.39
CA LYS A 52 1.93 -12.72 -11.82
C LYS A 52 1.24 -11.50 -12.42
N ILE A 53 1.98 -10.74 -13.22
CA ILE A 53 1.52 -9.55 -13.91
C ILE A 53 1.57 -9.81 -15.41
N SER A 54 0.45 -9.53 -16.09
CA SER A 54 0.44 -9.52 -17.56
C SER A 54 0.17 -8.09 -18.03
N LEU A 55 1.03 -7.57 -18.89
CA LEU A 55 0.91 -6.25 -19.49
C LEU A 55 -0.03 -6.30 -20.70
N TRP A 56 -0.48 -5.13 -21.16
CA TRP A 56 -1.34 -4.96 -22.32
C TRP A 56 -0.75 -5.52 -23.64
N ASP A 57 0.60 -5.56 -23.73
CA ASP A 57 1.35 -6.04 -24.91
C ASP A 57 1.68 -7.54 -24.84
N GLY A 58 1.18 -8.24 -23.84
CA GLY A 58 1.35 -9.68 -23.63
C GLY A 58 2.61 -10.06 -22.86
N ARG A 59 3.48 -9.12 -22.49
CA ARG A 59 4.63 -9.41 -21.60
C ARG A 59 4.14 -9.83 -20.22
N GLU A 60 4.83 -10.78 -19.61
CA GLU A 60 4.50 -11.31 -18.31
C GLU A 60 5.67 -11.22 -17.33
N PHE A 61 5.38 -10.89 -16.07
CA PHE A 61 6.39 -10.70 -15.03
C PHE A 61 5.92 -11.31 -13.72
N GLN A 62 6.88 -11.70 -12.89
CA GLN A 62 6.64 -11.96 -11.48
C GLN A 62 6.86 -10.66 -10.69
N ALA A 63 5.83 -10.24 -9.98
CA ALA A 63 5.91 -9.09 -9.10
C ALA A 63 6.07 -9.51 -7.64
N GLU A 64 6.82 -8.72 -6.88
CA GLU A 64 6.86 -8.81 -5.43
C GLU A 64 5.94 -7.74 -4.81
N VAL A 65 5.25 -8.10 -3.73
CA VAL A 65 4.46 -7.15 -2.95
C VAL A 65 5.41 -6.33 -2.09
N ALA A 66 5.72 -5.12 -2.53
CA ALA A 66 6.64 -4.21 -1.85
C ALA A 66 6.00 -3.57 -0.61
N ALA A 67 4.69 -3.32 -0.67
CA ALA A 67 3.93 -2.74 0.45
C ALA A 67 2.45 -3.11 0.35
N ARG A 68 1.78 -3.17 1.51
CA ARG A 68 0.33 -3.42 1.61
C ARG A 68 -0.26 -2.63 2.77
N ASP A 69 -1.39 -2.00 2.51
CA ASP A 69 -2.25 -1.36 3.50
C ASP A 69 -3.66 -1.96 3.39
N SER A 70 -3.96 -2.91 4.27
CA SER A 70 -5.28 -3.57 4.29
C SER A 70 -6.40 -2.66 4.79
N ARG A 71 -6.08 -1.60 5.55
CA ARG A 71 -7.07 -0.63 6.05
C ARG A 71 -7.58 0.25 4.91
N HIS A 72 -6.67 0.68 4.02
CA HIS A 72 -7.01 1.51 2.87
C HIS A 72 -7.18 0.70 1.58
N ASP A 73 -7.08 -0.62 1.65
CA ASP A 73 -7.22 -1.54 0.52
C ASP A 73 -6.28 -1.20 -0.64
N LEU A 74 -5.03 -0.85 -0.35
CA LEU A 74 -3.98 -0.55 -1.32
C LEU A 74 -2.80 -1.52 -1.19
N ALA A 75 -2.20 -1.86 -2.31
CA ALA A 75 -0.94 -2.60 -2.39
C ALA A 75 -0.05 -2.03 -3.49
N ALA A 76 1.26 -2.01 -3.22
CA ALA A 76 2.30 -1.67 -4.18
C ALA A 76 3.05 -2.94 -4.57
N LEU A 77 3.15 -3.17 -5.87
CA LEU A 77 3.89 -4.28 -6.47
C LEU A 77 5.09 -3.73 -7.23
N ARG A 78 6.15 -4.52 -7.34
CA ARG A 78 7.35 -4.20 -8.11
C ARG A 78 7.63 -5.28 -9.14
N ILE A 79 7.88 -4.85 -10.38
CA ILE A 79 8.42 -5.67 -11.45
C ILE A 79 9.73 -5.07 -11.97
N SER A 80 10.61 -5.92 -12.51
CA SER A 80 11.79 -5.47 -13.25
C SER A 80 11.46 -5.49 -14.73
N ALA A 81 11.04 -4.36 -15.27
CA ALA A 81 10.66 -4.21 -16.66
C ALA A 81 11.07 -2.83 -17.19
N VAL A 82 11.31 -2.75 -18.49
CA VAL A 82 11.63 -1.50 -19.21
C VAL A 82 10.49 -1.16 -20.17
N GLU A 83 10.47 0.08 -20.65
CA GLU A 83 9.48 0.58 -21.61
C GLU A 83 8.04 0.39 -21.10
N LEU A 84 7.81 0.80 -19.86
CA LEU A 84 6.50 0.76 -19.26
C LEU A 84 5.73 2.06 -19.53
N SER A 85 4.43 1.90 -19.88
CA SER A 85 3.52 3.03 -20.02
C SER A 85 2.94 3.42 -18.67
N ALA A 86 3.63 4.28 -17.92
CA ALA A 86 3.16 4.77 -16.65
C ALA A 86 1.92 5.67 -16.78
N ALA A 87 0.98 5.52 -15.86
CA ALA A 87 -0.21 6.35 -15.80
C ALA A 87 0.10 7.77 -15.30
N THR A 88 -0.56 8.76 -15.87
CA THR A 88 -0.57 10.11 -15.28
C THR A 88 -1.69 10.19 -14.26
N SER A 89 -1.42 10.63 -13.04
CA SER A 89 -2.44 10.85 -12.01
C SER A 89 -2.81 12.32 -11.86
N ARG A 90 -4.09 12.59 -11.59
CA ARG A 90 -4.62 13.90 -11.25
C ARG A 90 -4.80 14.03 -9.73
N ASP A 91 -4.74 15.25 -9.22
CA ASP A 91 -5.15 15.54 -7.84
C ASP A 91 -6.65 15.26 -7.68
N SER A 92 -6.99 14.34 -6.76
CA SER A 92 -8.38 13.94 -6.54
C SER A 92 -9.18 14.94 -5.70
N SER A 93 -8.56 15.98 -5.13
CA SER A 93 -9.27 17.07 -4.46
C SER A 93 -9.99 18.00 -5.44
N ASP A 94 -9.56 18.03 -6.71
CA ASP A 94 -10.12 18.87 -7.76
C ASP A 94 -11.24 18.19 -8.55
N ILE A 95 -11.61 16.97 -8.21
CA ILE A 95 -12.67 16.21 -8.90
C ILE A 95 -14.03 16.78 -8.51
N ARG A 96 -14.89 16.95 -9.52
CA ARG A 96 -16.25 17.44 -9.34
C ARG A 96 -17.29 16.41 -9.81
N ALA A 97 -18.45 16.44 -9.17
CA ALA A 97 -19.61 15.69 -9.66
C ALA A 97 -19.98 16.14 -11.08
N GLY A 98 -20.39 15.18 -11.92
CA GLY A 98 -20.69 15.38 -13.33
C GLY A 98 -19.50 15.22 -14.28
N GLU A 99 -18.27 15.08 -13.79
CA GLU A 99 -17.12 14.79 -14.65
C GLU A 99 -17.21 13.36 -15.22
N ILE A 100 -16.76 13.19 -16.47
CA ILE A 100 -16.68 11.88 -17.13
C ILE A 100 -15.67 11.01 -16.39
N ALA A 101 -16.05 9.78 -16.14
CA ALA A 101 -15.24 8.73 -15.54
C ALA A 101 -15.08 7.53 -16.51
N LEU A 102 -13.86 7.03 -16.64
CA LEU A 102 -13.53 5.85 -17.42
C LEU A 102 -12.89 4.82 -16.49
N ALA A 103 -13.49 3.66 -16.37
CA ALA A 103 -12.88 2.54 -15.66
C ALA A 103 -12.29 1.55 -16.67
N VAL A 104 -11.02 1.25 -16.53
CA VAL A 104 -10.33 0.21 -17.32
C VAL A 104 -9.90 -0.90 -16.36
N GLY A 105 -10.06 -2.14 -16.81
CA GLY A 105 -9.67 -3.29 -15.99
C GLY A 105 -9.69 -4.58 -16.77
N ASN A 106 -9.55 -5.69 -16.05
CA ASN A 106 -9.43 -7.02 -16.65
C ASN A 106 -10.53 -7.95 -16.10
N PRO A 107 -11.83 -7.64 -16.36
CA PRO A 107 -12.93 -8.41 -15.84
C PRO A 107 -12.84 -9.86 -16.35
N PHE A 108 -12.95 -10.82 -15.42
CA PHE A 108 -12.86 -12.25 -15.73
C PHE A 108 -11.58 -12.66 -16.49
N GLY A 109 -10.51 -11.84 -16.43
CA GLY A 109 -9.26 -12.05 -17.18
C GLY A 109 -9.23 -11.48 -18.60
N PHE A 110 -10.31 -10.85 -19.08
CA PHE A 110 -10.30 -10.13 -20.37
C PHE A 110 -9.51 -8.83 -20.24
N LEU A 111 -8.43 -8.70 -21.01
CA LEU A 111 -7.52 -7.57 -20.91
C LEU A 111 -8.13 -6.26 -21.41
N GLY A 112 -8.09 -5.23 -20.56
CA GLY A 112 -8.34 -3.86 -20.95
C GLY A 112 -9.79 -3.51 -21.30
N ALA A 113 -10.76 -4.18 -20.67
CA ALA A 113 -12.17 -3.80 -20.81
C ALA A 113 -12.44 -2.40 -20.25
N LEU A 114 -13.20 -1.60 -20.99
CA LEU A 114 -13.56 -0.23 -20.67
C LEU A 114 -15.03 -0.13 -20.32
N THR A 115 -15.33 0.61 -19.24
CA THR A 115 -16.67 1.14 -18.97
C THR A 115 -16.59 2.65 -18.72
N THR A 116 -17.65 3.35 -19.08
CA THR A 116 -17.75 4.82 -18.93
C THR A 116 -18.94 5.19 -18.06
N GLY A 117 -18.86 6.30 -17.40
CA GLY A 117 -19.91 6.88 -16.58
C GLY A 117 -19.55 8.28 -16.17
N ILE A 118 -20.13 8.76 -15.09
CA ILE A 118 -19.84 10.07 -14.49
C ILE A 118 -19.50 9.93 -13.00
N VAL A 119 -18.73 10.87 -12.51
CA VAL A 119 -18.51 11.03 -11.06
C VAL A 119 -19.77 11.59 -10.43
N HIS A 120 -20.31 10.92 -9.42
CA HIS A 120 -21.48 11.37 -8.65
C HIS A 120 -21.06 12.22 -7.46
N ALA A 121 -20.00 11.83 -6.74
CA ALA A 121 -19.51 12.53 -5.58
C ALA A 121 -18.06 12.13 -5.25
N VAL A 122 -17.38 12.97 -4.48
CA VAL A 122 -16.12 12.63 -3.79
C VAL A 122 -16.32 12.90 -2.30
N GLY A 123 -16.19 11.85 -1.48
CA GLY A 123 -16.41 11.98 -0.04
C GLY A 123 -16.71 10.64 0.63
N PRO A 124 -16.98 10.69 1.94
CA PRO A 124 -17.33 9.48 2.69
C PRO A 124 -18.69 8.94 2.29
N LEU A 125 -18.84 7.63 2.31
CA LEU A 125 -20.12 6.96 2.09
C LEU A 125 -20.65 6.42 3.43
N ARG A 126 -21.89 6.73 3.75
CA ARG A 126 -22.55 6.27 4.99
C ARG A 126 -22.49 4.75 5.11
N GLY A 127 -21.99 4.26 6.23
CA GLY A 127 -21.82 2.81 6.48
C GLY A 127 -20.45 2.26 6.10
N LEU A 128 -19.59 3.02 5.40
CA LEU A 128 -18.21 2.62 5.04
C LEU A 128 -17.12 3.45 5.76
N GLY A 129 -17.46 4.02 6.92
CA GLY A 129 -16.54 4.83 7.74
C GLY A 129 -16.34 6.26 7.22
N SER A 130 -15.27 6.92 7.69
CA SER A 130 -14.95 8.32 7.34
C SER A 130 -14.06 8.47 6.10
N ARG A 131 -13.74 7.37 5.44
CA ARG A 131 -12.86 7.35 4.26
C ARG A 131 -13.55 7.99 3.07
N ASN A 132 -12.81 8.80 2.32
CA ASN A 132 -13.30 9.35 1.05
C ASN A 132 -13.27 8.30 -0.07
N TRP A 133 -14.26 8.38 -0.95
CA TRP A 133 -14.39 7.59 -2.15
C TRP A 133 -14.68 8.50 -3.34
N VAL A 134 -14.13 8.18 -4.50
CA VAL A 134 -14.66 8.67 -5.77
C VAL A 134 -15.82 7.76 -6.13
N GLN A 135 -17.02 8.30 -6.11
CA GLN A 135 -18.28 7.58 -6.38
C GLN A 135 -18.71 7.86 -7.82
N SER A 136 -18.97 6.82 -8.60
CA SER A 136 -19.36 6.92 -10.01
C SER A 136 -20.36 5.83 -10.39
N ASP A 137 -21.00 5.96 -11.55
CA ASP A 137 -21.89 4.97 -12.11
C ASP A 137 -21.24 4.09 -13.19
N VAL A 138 -19.90 4.09 -13.26
CA VAL A 138 -19.21 3.12 -14.12
C VAL A 138 -19.57 1.68 -13.70
N ARG A 139 -19.73 0.79 -14.67
CA ARG A 139 -20.03 -0.61 -14.37
C ARG A 139 -18.74 -1.36 -14.06
N LEU A 140 -18.63 -1.85 -12.84
CA LEU A 140 -17.52 -2.72 -12.43
C LEU A 140 -17.98 -4.19 -12.37
N ALA A 141 -17.10 -5.07 -12.80
CA ALA A 141 -17.24 -6.53 -12.70
C ALA A 141 -16.05 -7.12 -11.93
N PRO A 142 -16.15 -8.36 -11.42
CA PRO A 142 -15.02 -9.06 -10.83
C PRO A 142 -13.80 -9.07 -11.76
N GLY A 143 -12.66 -8.57 -11.28
CA GLY A 143 -11.45 -8.36 -12.07
C GLY A 143 -11.14 -6.88 -12.37
N ASN A 144 -12.09 -5.95 -12.23
CA ASN A 144 -11.82 -4.52 -12.35
C ASN A 144 -11.14 -3.92 -11.10
N SER A 145 -11.25 -4.58 -9.95
CA SER A 145 -10.60 -4.13 -8.71
C SER A 145 -9.09 -3.98 -8.92
N GLY A 146 -8.55 -2.85 -8.44
CA GLY A 146 -7.14 -2.47 -8.62
C GLY A 146 -6.83 -1.71 -9.90
N GLY A 147 -7.74 -1.71 -10.88
CA GLY A 147 -7.59 -0.96 -12.12
C GLY A 147 -7.87 0.54 -11.95
N PRO A 148 -7.47 1.37 -12.93
CA PRO A 148 -7.67 2.81 -12.87
C PRO A 148 -9.12 3.20 -13.06
N LEU A 149 -9.57 4.22 -12.30
CA LEU A 149 -10.62 5.14 -12.67
C LEU A 149 -9.95 6.40 -13.19
N ALA A 150 -10.22 6.78 -14.44
CA ALA A 150 -9.59 7.93 -15.10
C ALA A 150 -10.62 8.99 -15.49
N ASP A 151 -10.14 10.22 -15.67
CA ASP A 151 -10.94 11.34 -16.20
C ASP A 151 -10.98 11.35 -17.74
N ALA A 152 -11.69 12.30 -18.32
CA ALA A 152 -11.81 12.50 -19.76
C ALA A 152 -10.49 12.83 -20.48
N GLN A 153 -9.40 13.09 -19.77
CA GLN A 153 -8.05 13.26 -20.28
C GLN A 153 -7.18 11.99 -20.11
N GLY A 154 -7.74 10.92 -19.54
CA GLY A 154 -7.03 9.68 -19.25
C GLY A 154 -6.09 9.77 -18.05
N ARG A 155 -6.26 10.76 -17.19
CA ARG A 155 -5.50 10.88 -15.93
C ARG A 155 -6.21 10.09 -14.84
N VAL A 156 -5.46 9.29 -14.09
CA VAL A 156 -6.01 8.49 -12.99
C VAL A 156 -6.48 9.39 -11.86
N ILE A 157 -7.77 9.29 -11.53
CA ILE A 157 -8.44 9.99 -10.44
C ILE A 157 -8.68 9.08 -9.23
N GLY A 158 -8.58 7.75 -9.43
CA GLY A 158 -8.72 6.77 -8.35
C GLY A 158 -8.41 5.35 -8.80
N ILE A 159 -8.41 4.43 -7.84
CA ILE A 159 -8.24 2.98 -8.04
C ILE A 159 -9.58 2.30 -7.74
N ASN A 160 -10.17 1.62 -8.74
CA ASN A 160 -11.42 0.88 -8.59
C ASN A 160 -11.28 -0.18 -7.49
N SER A 161 -12.22 -0.24 -6.55
CA SER A 161 -12.14 -1.15 -5.41
C SER A 161 -13.37 -2.04 -5.28
N MET A 162 -14.54 -1.44 -5.15
CA MET A 162 -15.78 -2.18 -4.87
C MET A 162 -17.01 -1.51 -5.47
N VAL A 163 -18.15 -2.20 -5.34
CA VAL A 163 -19.47 -1.68 -5.67
C VAL A 163 -20.30 -1.60 -4.38
N ALA A 164 -21.00 -0.50 -4.16
CA ALA A 164 -21.95 -0.31 -3.09
C ALA A 164 -23.31 0.15 -3.66
N GLY A 165 -24.30 -0.73 -3.63
CA GLY A 165 -25.56 -0.51 -4.34
C GLY A 165 -25.34 -0.41 -5.84
N SER A 166 -25.71 0.72 -6.44
CA SER A 166 -25.51 1.02 -7.87
C SER A 166 -24.23 1.79 -8.17
N LEU A 167 -23.45 2.17 -7.14
CA LEU A 167 -22.27 3.02 -7.29
C LEU A 167 -21.00 2.18 -7.28
N ALA A 168 -20.12 2.47 -8.23
CA ALA A 168 -18.72 2.07 -8.19
C ALA A 168 -17.95 3.00 -7.26
N LEU A 169 -17.12 2.42 -6.41
CA LEU A 169 -16.28 3.13 -5.47
C LEU A 169 -14.81 2.95 -5.82
N ALA A 170 -14.12 4.06 -6.02
CA ALA A 170 -12.68 4.07 -6.24
C ALA A 170 -11.96 4.82 -5.11
N ILE A 171 -10.78 4.32 -4.76
CA ILE A 171 -9.87 4.94 -3.80
C ILE A 171 -9.26 6.18 -4.47
N PRO A 172 -9.40 7.38 -3.90
CA PRO A 172 -8.88 8.60 -4.50
C PRO A 172 -7.36 8.54 -4.80
N SER A 173 -6.92 9.14 -5.90
CA SER A 173 -5.49 9.18 -6.29
C SER A 173 -4.59 9.82 -5.22
N ASN A 174 -5.10 10.77 -4.44
CA ASN A 174 -4.36 11.37 -3.33
C ASN A 174 -4.12 10.37 -2.19
N ASP A 175 -5.01 9.40 -1.98
CA ASP A 175 -4.80 8.34 -0.99
C ASP A 175 -3.70 7.38 -1.45
N VAL A 176 -3.61 7.12 -2.76
CA VAL A 176 -2.49 6.37 -3.34
C VAL A 176 -1.17 7.11 -3.13
N ARG A 177 -1.13 8.42 -3.36
CA ARG A 177 0.08 9.24 -3.11
C ARG A 177 0.47 9.21 -1.64
N ARG A 178 -0.49 9.37 -0.71
CA ARG A 178 -0.24 9.26 0.74
C ARG A 178 0.28 7.87 1.12
N PHE A 179 -0.33 6.82 0.58
CA PHE A 179 0.14 5.45 0.79
C PHE A 179 1.60 5.27 0.35
N LEU A 180 1.99 5.78 -0.82
CA LEU A 180 3.35 5.70 -1.33
C LEU A 180 4.33 6.55 -0.51
N GLN A 181 3.95 7.76 -0.12
CA GLN A 181 4.74 8.63 0.76
C GLN A 181 4.97 7.95 2.11
N ALA A 182 3.94 7.39 2.72
CA ALA A 182 4.07 6.63 3.96
C ALA A 182 5.02 5.43 3.84
N GLN A 183 5.20 4.85 2.65
CA GLN A 183 6.21 3.79 2.42
C GLN A 183 7.64 4.36 2.33
N THR A 184 7.78 5.56 1.78
CA THR A 184 9.07 6.27 1.70
C THR A 184 9.47 6.84 3.07
N ASP A 185 8.47 7.33 3.80
CA ASP A 185 8.64 7.97 5.12
C ASP A 185 8.49 6.97 6.29
N ARG A 186 8.37 5.66 6.01
CA ARG A 186 8.26 4.68 7.09
C ARG A 186 9.42 4.81 8.04
N ASN A 187 9.08 5.27 9.22
CA ASN A 187 9.98 5.25 10.35
C ASN A 187 10.41 3.82 10.59
N TRP A 188 11.69 3.59 10.47
CA TRP A 188 12.30 2.30 10.57
C TRP A 188 13.11 2.22 11.87
N LEU A 189 12.94 1.14 12.61
CA LEU A 189 13.69 0.91 13.84
C LEU A 189 14.97 0.10 13.57
N GLY A 190 14.97 -0.76 12.57
CA GLY A 190 16.13 -1.60 12.22
C GLY A 190 16.27 -2.81 13.15
N VAL A 191 15.18 -3.50 13.47
CA VAL A 191 15.18 -4.70 14.31
C VAL A 191 14.41 -5.83 13.68
N THR A 192 14.85 -7.07 13.92
CA THR A 192 14.08 -8.29 13.69
C THR A 192 13.49 -8.75 15.01
N LEU A 193 12.20 -9.00 15.05
CA LEU A 193 11.45 -9.24 16.29
C LEU A 193 10.62 -10.52 16.22
N THR A 194 10.45 -11.16 17.38
CA THR A 194 9.46 -12.22 17.59
C THR A 194 8.70 -12.01 18.89
N PRO A 195 7.36 -12.22 18.92
CA PRO A 195 6.61 -12.16 20.16
C PRO A 195 7.05 -13.28 21.11
N VAL A 196 7.26 -12.95 22.39
CA VAL A 196 7.60 -13.90 23.46
C VAL A 196 6.71 -13.68 24.67
N ARG A 197 6.40 -14.75 25.39
CA ARG A 197 5.70 -14.68 26.69
C ARG A 197 6.72 -14.52 27.80
N LEU A 198 6.47 -13.55 28.67
CA LEU A 198 7.30 -13.28 29.83
C LEU A 198 6.66 -13.92 31.08
N PRO A 199 7.41 -14.72 31.85
CA PRO A 199 6.94 -15.23 33.13
C PRO A 199 7.11 -14.14 34.22
N LEU A 200 6.28 -13.10 34.20
CA LEU A 200 6.23 -12.10 35.28
C LEU A 200 5.25 -12.54 36.36
N ALA A 201 5.59 -12.37 37.63
CA ALA A 201 5.01 -13.00 38.81
C ALA A 201 3.50 -12.86 39.03
N SER A 202 2.76 -12.05 38.23
CA SER A 202 1.33 -11.85 38.42
C SER A 202 0.50 -11.80 37.12
N ARG A 203 1.12 -11.74 35.93
CA ARG A 203 0.44 -11.73 34.62
C ARG A 203 1.37 -12.29 33.53
N GLN A 204 0.81 -13.09 32.61
CA GLN A 204 1.51 -13.42 31.36
C GLN A 204 1.56 -12.16 30.49
N GLU A 205 2.67 -11.45 30.52
CA GLU A 205 2.89 -10.33 29.62
C GLU A 205 3.56 -10.82 28.32
N ILE A 206 3.19 -10.22 27.19
CA ILE A 206 3.81 -10.46 25.90
C ILE A 206 4.79 -9.32 25.67
N GLY A 207 6.02 -9.66 25.27
CA GLY A 207 7.03 -8.71 24.81
C GLY A 207 7.51 -9.08 23.42
N LEU A 208 8.28 -8.22 22.77
CA LEU A 208 8.89 -8.46 21.47
C LEU A 208 10.39 -8.67 21.66
N LEU A 209 10.86 -9.92 21.54
CA LEU A 209 12.28 -10.26 21.60
C LEU A 209 13.00 -9.76 20.36
N VAL A 210 14.07 -9.02 20.54
CA VAL A 210 14.98 -8.58 19.48
C VAL A 210 15.88 -9.75 19.09
N LEU A 211 15.68 -10.29 17.89
CA LEU A 211 16.49 -11.35 17.31
C LEU A 211 17.72 -10.79 16.58
N GLY A 212 17.62 -9.59 16.02
CA GLY A 212 18.69 -8.93 15.28
C GLY A 212 18.49 -7.43 15.26
N VAL A 213 19.61 -6.70 15.14
CA VAL A 213 19.65 -5.25 15.01
C VAL A 213 20.48 -4.91 13.77
N ASP A 214 19.94 -4.09 12.88
CA ASP A 214 20.69 -3.57 11.73
C ASP A 214 21.76 -2.61 12.22
N PRO A 215 23.06 -2.82 11.86
CA PRO A 215 24.15 -1.99 12.33
C PRO A 215 24.03 -0.50 11.98
N SER A 216 23.36 -0.19 10.86
CA SER A 216 23.11 1.19 10.39
C SER A 216 21.78 1.76 10.87
N GLY A 217 20.98 0.97 11.59
CA GLY A 217 19.62 1.31 11.99
C GLY A 217 19.52 2.19 13.23
N PRO A 218 18.38 2.87 13.40
CA PRO A 218 18.10 3.69 14.58
C PRO A 218 18.23 2.92 15.91
N ALA A 219 17.84 1.64 15.93
CA ALA A 219 17.97 0.78 17.11
C ALA A 219 19.42 0.58 17.54
N SER A 220 20.34 0.38 16.58
CA SER A 220 21.77 0.24 16.84
C SER A 220 22.34 1.54 17.44
N LEU A 221 22.00 2.69 16.85
CA LEU A 221 22.42 4.01 17.35
C LEU A 221 21.89 4.28 18.77
N ALA A 222 20.73 3.71 19.12
CA ALA A 222 20.14 3.77 20.46
C ALA A 222 20.64 2.65 21.38
N SER A 223 21.67 1.88 20.97
CA SER A 223 22.27 0.80 21.74
C SER A 223 21.28 -0.33 22.12
N LEU A 224 20.26 -0.58 21.30
CA LEU A 224 19.47 -1.81 21.39
C LEU A 224 20.30 -2.99 20.87
N LEU A 225 20.16 -4.15 21.51
CA LEU A 225 20.95 -5.35 21.22
C LEU A 225 20.04 -6.56 20.98
N PRO A 226 20.49 -7.55 20.22
CA PRO A 226 19.85 -8.86 20.22
C PRO A 226 19.74 -9.42 21.65
N GLY A 227 18.60 -9.99 21.98
CA GLY A 227 18.27 -10.44 23.34
C GLY A 227 17.50 -9.41 24.18
N ASP A 228 17.39 -8.16 23.77
CA ASP A 228 16.47 -7.21 24.41
C ASP A 228 15.02 -7.61 24.16
N ILE A 229 14.14 -7.33 25.11
CA ILE A 229 12.71 -7.58 24.98
C ILE A 229 11.97 -6.26 25.09
N LEU A 230 11.41 -5.79 23.97
CA LEU A 230 10.61 -4.57 23.96
C LEU A 230 9.25 -4.84 24.59
N LEU A 231 8.89 -4.06 25.61
CA LEU A 231 7.60 -4.13 26.30
C LEU A 231 6.58 -3.14 25.74
N GLY A 232 7.05 -2.04 25.17
CA GLY A 232 6.17 -0.99 24.66
C GLY A 232 6.88 0.35 24.48
N SER A 233 6.07 1.38 24.34
CA SER A 233 6.45 2.78 24.50
C SER A 233 5.93 3.32 25.82
N GLU A 234 6.25 4.58 26.16
CA GLU A 234 5.66 5.23 27.36
C GLU A 234 4.13 5.34 27.27
N LYS A 235 3.56 5.25 26.05
CA LYS A 235 2.13 5.43 25.80
C LYS A 235 1.36 4.13 25.60
N LYS A 236 2.01 3.05 25.16
CA LYS A 236 1.33 1.82 24.70
C LYS A 236 2.23 0.59 24.91
N SER A 237 1.68 -0.48 25.47
CA SER A 237 2.34 -1.80 25.53
C SER A 237 2.30 -2.51 24.18
N TYR A 238 3.34 -3.26 23.84
CA TYR A 238 3.43 -4.02 22.59
C TYR A 238 3.15 -5.51 22.87
N ARG A 239 2.13 -6.05 22.20
CA ARG A 239 1.77 -7.48 22.24
C ARG A 239 2.02 -8.20 20.91
N SER A 240 2.22 -7.42 19.86
CA SER A 240 2.48 -7.89 18.50
C SER A 240 3.43 -6.92 17.77
N THR A 241 4.04 -7.39 16.69
CA THR A 241 4.84 -6.53 15.81
C THR A 241 4.00 -5.43 15.16
N ALA A 242 2.68 -5.63 15.03
CA ALA A 242 1.76 -4.61 14.54
C ALA A 242 1.65 -3.41 15.51
N ASP A 243 1.67 -3.65 16.82
CA ASP A 243 1.64 -2.56 17.82
C ASP A 243 2.86 -1.64 17.73
N LEU A 244 4.04 -2.23 17.44
CA LEU A 244 5.25 -1.44 17.20
C LEU A 244 5.16 -0.70 15.86
N ALA A 245 4.65 -1.34 14.80
CA ALA A 245 4.46 -0.68 13.51
C ALA A 245 3.54 0.54 13.61
N ASP A 246 2.42 0.40 14.33
CA ASP A 246 1.51 1.52 14.63
C ASP A 246 2.24 2.65 15.38
N ALA A 247 3.06 2.31 16.40
CA ALA A 247 3.81 3.31 17.16
C ALA A 247 4.89 4.02 16.33
N LEU A 248 5.49 3.33 15.36
CA LEU A 248 6.44 3.91 14.42
C LEU A 248 5.74 4.90 13.46
N GLU A 249 4.54 4.58 13.00
CA GLU A 249 3.73 5.45 12.14
C GLU A 249 3.25 6.71 12.90
N GLU A 250 2.75 6.53 14.12
CA GLU A 250 2.24 7.63 14.96
C GLU A 250 3.32 8.67 15.33
N ASN A 251 4.60 8.28 15.40
CA ASN A 251 5.69 9.19 15.80
C ASN A 251 6.32 10.00 14.66
N GLY A 252 5.91 9.81 13.40
CA GLY A 252 6.20 10.73 12.29
C GLY A 252 7.67 11.15 12.10
N GLY A 253 8.67 10.27 12.35
CA GLY A 253 10.11 10.61 12.25
C GLY A 253 10.67 11.29 13.51
N GLY A 254 9.89 11.35 14.58
CA GLY A 254 10.29 11.92 15.87
C GLY A 254 11.08 10.97 16.77
N LEU A 255 11.13 11.32 18.06
CA LEU A 255 11.78 10.55 19.11
C LEU A 255 10.81 9.50 19.66
N LEU A 256 11.10 8.20 19.44
CA LEU A 256 10.34 7.10 20.04
C LEU A 256 11.00 6.67 21.35
N ARG A 257 10.26 6.76 22.45
CA ARG A 257 10.72 6.28 23.77
C ARG A 257 10.25 4.86 23.98
N LEU A 258 11.19 3.91 23.94
CA LEU A 258 10.96 2.49 24.14
C LEU A 258 11.23 2.07 25.57
N VAL A 259 10.42 1.12 26.03
CA VAL A 259 10.54 0.43 27.32
C VAL A 259 10.93 -1.01 27.04
N PHE A 260 12.00 -1.52 27.67
CA PHE A 260 12.55 -2.83 27.37
C PHE A 260 13.22 -3.50 28.57
N LEU A 261 13.44 -4.80 28.46
CA LEU A 261 14.22 -5.62 29.40
C LEU A 261 15.52 -6.06 28.74
N ARG A 262 16.61 -6.13 29.52
CA ARG A 262 17.91 -6.67 29.07
C ARG A 262 18.55 -7.50 30.16
N GLY A 263 18.79 -8.80 29.87
CA GLY A 263 19.51 -9.75 30.73
C GLY A 263 18.77 -10.12 32.02
N ASP A 264 18.25 -9.15 32.75
CA ASP A 264 17.45 -9.32 33.95
C ASP A 264 15.99 -8.91 33.71
N TYR A 265 15.07 -9.83 33.86
CA TYR A 265 13.63 -9.60 33.65
C TYR A 265 12.94 -8.78 34.75
N THR A 266 13.67 -8.41 35.80
CA THR A 266 13.13 -7.61 36.92
C THR A 266 13.33 -6.12 36.71
N ARG A 267 14.30 -5.71 35.87
CA ARG A 267 14.66 -4.32 35.69
C ARG A 267 14.22 -3.78 34.34
N VAL A 268 13.20 -2.96 34.35
CA VAL A 268 12.72 -2.21 33.19
C VAL A 268 13.70 -1.08 32.85
N ARG A 269 14.10 -0.98 31.58
CA ARG A 269 14.96 0.06 31.01
C ARG A 269 14.19 0.91 30.03
N LYS A 270 14.64 2.14 29.81
CA LYS A 270 14.08 3.05 28.80
C LYS A 270 15.20 3.54 27.88
N VAL A 271 14.86 3.71 26.61
CA VAL A 271 15.73 4.28 25.59
C VAL A 271 14.93 5.19 24.67
N SER A 272 15.55 6.29 24.26
CA SER A 272 14.99 7.18 23.24
C SER A 272 15.66 6.88 21.90
N VAL A 273 14.87 6.55 20.90
CA VAL A 273 15.32 6.23 19.57
C VAL A 273 14.91 7.35 18.62
N GLN A 274 15.86 8.02 18.00
CA GLN A 274 15.57 8.96 16.92
C GLN A 274 15.22 8.17 15.67
N LEU A 275 13.96 8.18 15.28
CA LEU A 275 13.49 7.50 14.08
C LEU A 275 13.99 8.23 12.83
N ARG A 276 14.27 7.47 11.80
CA ARG A 276 14.67 7.97 10.47
C ARG A 276 13.87 7.23 9.41
N ALA A 277 13.50 7.91 8.34
CA ALA A 277 12.96 7.27 7.14
C ALA A 277 14.02 6.32 6.56
N ARG A 278 13.61 5.13 6.12
CA ARG A 278 14.50 4.16 5.48
C ARG A 278 14.86 4.64 4.08
N ASN A 279 16.00 5.29 3.92
CA ASN A 279 16.50 5.66 2.60
C ASN A 279 16.95 4.38 1.86
N ARG A 280 16.20 3.89 0.89
CA ARG A 280 16.53 2.71 0.06
C ARG A 280 17.51 3.05 -1.08
N GLN A 281 18.37 4.05 -0.92
CA GLN A 281 19.51 4.26 -1.81
C GLN A 281 20.74 3.59 -1.21
N GLY A 282 21.16 2.47 -1.80
CA GLY A 282 22.44 1.85 -1.51
C GLY A 282 22.33 0.38 -1.12
N GLY A 283 22.45 -0.50 -2.10
CA GLY A 283 22.55 -1.93 -1.86
C GLY A 283 22.56 -2.76 -3.13
N ALA A 284 23.21 -2.29 -4.17
CA ALA A 284 23.87 -3.21 -5.09
C ALA A 284 25.12 -3.70 -4.39
N VAL A 285 25.07 -4.87 -3.78
CA VAL A 285 26.28 -5.63 -3.43
C VAL A 285 26.39 -6.71 -4.48
N ALA A 286 27.44 -6.53 -5.31
CA ALA A 286 28.00 -7.56 -6.14
C ALA A 286 28.51 -8.73 -5.26
N ALA A 287 28.26 -9.91 -5.65
CA ALA A 287 29.02 -11.15 -5.76
C ALA A 287 28.06 -12.34 -5.74
#